data_1d5da295ada67d3c1600515b391d4f28
#
_entry.id   1d5da295ada67d3c1600515b391d4f28
#
_cell.length_a   1.000
_cell.length_b   1.000
_cell.length_c   1.000
_cell.angle_alpha   90.00
_cell.angle_beta   90.00
_cell.angle_gamma   90.00
#
_symmetry.space_group_name_H-M   'P 1'
#
loop_
_entity.id
_entity.type
_entity.pdbx_description
1 polymer ?
#
loop_
_entity_poly.entity_id
_entity_poly.type
_entity_poly.pdbx_seq_one_letter_code
_entity_poly.pdbx_strand_id
1 'polypeptide(L)'
;EIDRICEINVVSGEVTATMQYAAILPASHYVVGSEKVTKAVKEIRQEMLQRVAWFSANHKLIEAQRIQQRTQYDMEMLEEIGFCSGIENYSRVLAGRPAGSVPYTLLDHFPEDFLLVVDESHVTLPQVRAMYAGDRARKQTLVDYGFRLPSAFDNRPLNFEEFYSHVHQAIYVSATPG
;
A
#
# COMPACT_ATOMS: atom_id res chain seq x y z
N GLU A 1 22.32 23.75 16.43
CA GLU A 1 23.43 23.52 15.48
C GLU A 1 23.93 22.08 15.66
N ILE A 2 24.22 21.36 14.55
CA ILE A 2 24.76 20.01 14.60
C ILE A 2 26.27 20.11 14.43
N ASP A 3 27.02 19.71 15.44
CA ASP A 3 28.49 19.79 15.43
C ASP A 3 29.11 18.58 14.71
N ARG A 4 28.51 17.39 14.86
CA ARG A 4 29.08 16.16 14.31
C ARG A 4 28.00 15.10 14.15
N ILE A 5 28.07 14.31 13.07
CA ILE A 5 27.27 13.13 12.83
C ILE A 5 28.22 11.93 12.81
N CYS A 6 27.96 10.92 13.63
CA CYS A 6 28.79 9.71 13.73
C CYS A 6 27.95 8.46 13.70
N GLU A 7 28.49 7.45 13.08
CA GLU A 7 28.05 6.06 13.26
C GLU A 7 28.74 5.49 14.49
N ILE A 8 27.99 4.83 15.37
CA ILE A 8 28.52 4.22 16.59
C ILE A 8 28.14 2.76 16.66
N ASN A 9 29.03 1.94 17.17
CA ASN A 9 28.70 0.59 17.56
C ASN A 9 27.86 0.66 18.85
N VAL A 10 26.60 0.23 18.78
CA VAL A 10 25.66 0.34 19.92
C VAL A 10 26.05 -0.54 21.12
N VAL A 11 26.90 -1.54 20.92
CA VAL A 11 27.37 -2.46 22.00
C VAL A 11 28.60 -1.90 22.69
N SER A 12 29.59 -1.47 21.91
CA SER A 12 30.87 -0.96 22.48
C SER A 12 30.88 0.53 22.75
N GLY A 13 29.98 1.30 22.12
CA GLY A 13 29.97 2.77 22.16
C GLY A 13 31.05 3.42 21.29
N GLU A 14 31.83 2.65 20.55
CA GLU A 14 32.92 3.16 19.71
C GLU A 14 32.37 3.82 18.46
N VAL A 15 33.00 4.94 18.07
CA VAL A 15 32.71 5.63 16.81
C VAL A 15 33.32 4.84 15.66
N THR A 16 32.50 4.29 14.77
CA THR A 16 32.93 3.49 13.61
C THR A 16 33.17 4.36 12.38
N ALA A 17 32.40 5.43 12.21
CA ALA A 17 32.58 6.37 11.10
C ALA A 17 32.10 7.77 11.47
N THR A 18 32.65 8.80 10.79
CA THR A 18 32.14 10.17 10.82
C THR A 18 31.52 10.48 9.46
N MET A 19 30.30 11.03 9.47
CA MET A 19 29.53 11.32 8.27
C MET A 19 29.30 12.81 8.12
N GLN A 20 29.14 13.28 6.89
CA GLN A 20 28.79 14.67 6.60
C GLN A 20 27.28 14.90 6.62
N TYR A 21 26.50 13.85 6.38
CA TYR A 21 25.04 13.89 6.44
C TYR A 21 24.48 12.52 6.88
N ALA A 22 23.28 12.55 7.43
CA ALA A 22 22.51 11.34 7.70
C ALA A 22 21.10 11.52 7.14
N ALA A 23 20.60 10.52 6.39
CA ALA A 23 19.23 10.50 5.93
C ALA A 23 18.35 9.83 6.99
N ILE A 24 17.40 10.58 7.54
CA ILE A 24 16.40 10.04 8.47
C ILE A 24 15.10 9.93 7.70
N LEU A 25 14.72 8.70 7.41
CA LEU A 25 13.50 8.39 6.65
C LEU A 25 12.32 8.19 7.61
N PRO A 26 11.08 8.51 7.18
CA PRO A 26 9.89 8.22 7.94
C PRO A 26 9.75 6.72 8.19
N ALA A 27 9.34 6.34 9.40
CA ALA A 27 9.01 4.95 9.77
C ALA A 27 7.55 4.57 9.44
N SER A 28 6.83 5.46 8.75
CA SER A 28 5.43 5.26 8.36
C SER A 28 5.30 5.09 6.86
N HIS A 29 4.33 4.26 6.43
CA HIS A 29 3.98 4.11 5.03
C HIS A 29 3.20 5.33 4.51
N TYR A 30 3.27 5.56 3.19
CA TYR A 30 2.51 6.58 2.46
C TYR A 30 2.82 8.04 2.85
N VAL A 31 3.99 8.30 3.44
CA VAL A 31 4.45 9.67 3.67
C VAL A 31 4.95 10.25 2.35
N VAL A 32 4.24 11.25 1.84
CA VAL A 32 4.55 11.90 0.56
C VAL A 32 4.60 13.42 0.72
N GLY A 33 5.35 14.09 -0.14
CA GLY A 33 5.44 15.56 -0.11
C GLY A 33 4.10 16.24 -0.42
N SER A 34 3.93 17.47 0.05
CA SER A 34 2.69 18.25 -0.06
C SER A 34 2.16 18.40 -1.49
N GLU A 35 3.03 18.54 -2.49
CA GLU A 35 2.63 18.60 -3.90
C GLU A 35 1.95 17.31 -4.37
N LYS A 36 2.48 16.15 -3.95
CA LYS A 36 1.87 14.85 -4.27
C LYS A 36 0.53 14.67 -3.56
N VAL A 37 0.42 15.13 -2.30
CA VAL A 37 -0.86 15.12 -1.57
C VAL A 37 -1.89 15.96 -2.29
N THR A 38 -1.55 17.20 -2.68
CA THR A 38 -2.48 18.10 -3.40
C THR A 38 -2.97 17.48 -4.72
N LYS A 39 -2.07 16.83 -5.47
CA LYS A 39 -2.44 16.13 -6.71
C LYS A 39 -3.34 14.93 -6.42
N ALA A 40 -3.00 14.14 -5.41
CA ALA A 40 -3.77 12.98 -5.01
C ALA A 40 -5.19 13.37 -4.56
N VAL A 41 -5.34 14.41 -3.75
CA VAL A 41 -6.65 14.90 -3.30
C VAL A 41 -7.54 15.32 -4.47
N LYS A 42 -6.98 15.95 -5.51
CA LYS A 42 -7.75 16.28 -6.73
C LYS A 42 -8.28 15.03 -7.43
N GLU A 43 -7.44 14.00 -7.57
CA GLU A 43 -7.85 12.72 -8.20
C GLU A 43 -8.89 11.99 -7.35
N ILE A 44 -8.67 11.90 -6.03
CA ILE A 44 -9.62 11.30 -5.08
C ILE A 44 -10.99 12.02 -5.15
N ARG A 45 -10.98 13.36 -5.20
CA ARG A 45 -12.21 14.16 -5.33
C ARG A 45 -12.97 13.86 -6.62
N GLN A 46 -12.28 13.73 -7.74
CA GLN A 46 -12.90 13.37 -9.00
C GLN A 46 -13.53 11.98 -8.95
N GLU A 47 -12.82 11.00 -8.45
CA GLU A 47 -13.34 9.63 -8.30
C GLU A 47 -14.54 9.58 -7.35
N MET A 48 -14.49 10.32 -6.23
CA MET A 48 -15.62 10.46 -5.30
C MET A 48 -16.86 11.03 -5.99
N LEU A 49 -16.71 12.11 -6.73
CA LEU A 49 -17.85 12.75 -7.44
C LEU A 49 -18.46 11.80 -8.45
N GLN A 50 -17.64 11.08 -9.22
CA GLN A 50 -18.11 10.07 -10.17
C GLN A 50 -18.86 8.95 -9.46
N ARG A 51 -18.34 8.49 -8.33
CA ARG A 51 -18.97 7.39 -7.56
C ARG A 51 -20.28 7.82 -6.90
N VAL A 52 -20.34 9.03 -6.35
CA VAL A 52 -21.57 9.63 -5.80
C VAL A 52 -22.63 9.75 -6.89
N ALA A 53 -22.28 10.27 -8.06
CA ALA A 53 -23.21 10.37 -9.19
C ALA A 53 -23.74 8.99 -9.63
N TRP A 54 -22.87 7.99 -9.68
CA TRP A 54 -23.26 6.62 -10.01
C TRP A 54 -24.24 6.04 -8.97
N PHE A 55 -23.97 6.19 -7.68
CA PHE A 55 -24.86 5.72 -6.63
C PHE A 55 -26.22 6.42 -6.70
N SER A 56 -26.22 7.74 -6.89
CA SER A 56 -27.46 8.53 -7.01
C SER A 56 -28.31 8.10 -8.19
N ALA A 57 -27.68 7.88 -9.36
CA ALA A 57 -28.38 7.39 -10.55
C ALA A 57 -28.96 5.99 -10.39
N ASN A 58 -28.39 5.18 -9.48
CA ASN A 58 -28.86 3.82 -9.16
C ASN A 58 -29.76 3.79 -7.91
N HIS A 59 -30.26 4.92 -7.44
CA HIS A 59 -31.12 5.06 -6.25
C HIS A 59 -30.50 4.55 -4.93
N LYS A 60 -29.16 4.52 -4.85
CA LYS A 60 -28.39 4.14 -3.66
C LYS A 60 -27.96 5.38 -2.88
N LEU A 61 -28.93 6.11 -2.35
CA LEU A 61 -28.69 7.41 -1.70
C LEU A 61 -27.88 7.33 -0.40
N ILE A 62 -28.04 6.25 0.35
CA ILE A 62 -27.29 6.03 1.60
C ILE A 62 -25.80 5.77 1.28
N GLU A 63 -25.52 4.96 0.26
CA GLU A 63 -24.16 4.69 -0.21
C GLU A 63 -23.53 5.96 -0.78
N ALA A 64 -24.27 6.76 -1.53
CA ALA A 64 -23.82 8.04 -2.05
C ALA A 64 -23.40 8.99 -0.92
N GLN A 65 -24.26 9.16 0.09
CA GLN A 65 -23.95 10.01 1.24
C GLN A 65 -22.76 9.47 2.03
N ARG A 66 -22.70 8.17 2.28
CA ARG A 66 -21.62 7.52 3.04
C ARG A 66 -20.27 7.73 2.40
N ILE A 67 -20.14 7.42 1.10
CA ILE A 67 -18.87 7.57 0.40
C ILE A 67 -18.44 9.04 0.32
N GLN A 68 -19.40 9.95 0.12
CA GLN A 68 -19.12 11.38 0.09
C GLN A 68 -18.57 11.86 1.42
N GLN A 69 -19.27 11.62 2.53
CA GLN A 69 -18.88 12.08 3.86
C GLN A 69 -17.52 11.49 4.27
N ARG A 70 -17.32 10.17 4.05
CA ARG A 70 -16.09 9.51 4.39
C ARG A 70 -14.91 10.06 3.59
N THR A 71 -15.06 10.19 2.27
CA THR A 71 -13.97 10.64 1.42
C THR A 71 -13.65 12.11 1.63
N GLN A 72 -14.65 12.95 1.90
CA GLN A 72 -14.42 14.36 2.25
C GLN A 72 -13.58 14.49 3.52
N TYR A 73 -13.94 13.78 4.57
CA TYR A 73 -13.19 13.75 5.81
C TYR A 73 -11.75 13.25 5.60
N ASP A 74 -11.57 12.16 4.84
CA ASP A 74 -10.24 11.61 4.55
C ASP A 74 -9.37 12.62 3.76
N MET A 75 -9.96 13.37 2.81
CA MET A 75 -9.25 14.43 2.06
C MET A 75 -8.83 15.60 2.96
N GLU A 76 -9.72 16.06 3.86
CA GLU A 76 -9.40 17.11 4.83
C GLU A 76 -8.22 16.68 5.72
N MET A 77 -8.24 15.46 6.24
CA MET A 77 -7.14 14.92 7.02
C MET A 77 -5.84 14.81 6.23
N LEU A 78 -5.89 14.42 4.96
CA LEU A 78 -4.71 14.37 4.09
C LEU A 78 -4.13 15.76 3.82
N GLU A 79 -4.98 16.77 3.63
CA GLU A 79 -4.55 18.17 3.39
C GLU A 79 -3.97 18.81 4.67
N GLU A 80 -4.56 18.57 5.84
CA GLU A 80 -4.17 19.20 7.11
C GLU A 80 -2.93 18.56 7.76
N ILE A 81 -2.89 17.24 7.82
CA ILE A 81 -1.85 16.50 8.55
C ILE A 81 -1.06 15.49 7.71
N GLY A 82 -1.40 15.36 6.42
CA GLY A 82 -0.73 14.41 5.52
C GLY A 82 -1.06 12.94 5.77
N PHE A 83 -2.07 12.64 6.58
CA PHE A 83 -2.46 11.29 6.95
C PHE A 83 -3.97 11.18 7.18
N CYS A 84 -4.57 10.03 6.84
CA CYS A 84 -5.94 9.68 7.22
C CYS A 84 -6.04 8.21 7.63
N SER A 85 -7.07 7.87 8.41
CA SER A 85 -7.33 6.47 8.76
C SER A 85 -7.75 5.68 7.51
N GLY A 86 -7.02 4.61 7.20
CA GLY A 86 -7.23 3.82 5.98
C GLY A 86 -6.56 4.43 4.74
N ILE A 87 -5.50 5.20 4.94
CA ILE A 87 -4.69 5.84 3.88
C ILE A 87 -4.25 4.85 2.79
N GLU A 88 -4.07 3.58 3.15
CA GLU A 88 -3.73 2.50 2.22
C GLU A 88 -4.74 2.34 1.07
N ASN A 89 -6.01 2.73 1.29
CA ASN A 89 -7.03 2.69 0.24
C ASN A 89 -6.80 3.72 -0.87
N TYR A 90 -5.98 4.72 -0.60
CA TYR A 90 -5.55 5.75 -1.54
C TYR A 90 -4.12 5.56 -2.05
N SER A 91 -3.47 4.42 -1.72
CA SER A 91 -2.07 4.14 -2.01
C SER A 91 -1.69 4.30 -3.48
N ARG A 92 -2.54 3.86 -4.41
CA ARG A 92 -2.34 4.02 -5.84
C ARG A 92 -2.23 5.51 -6.23
N VAL A 93 -3.17 6.31 -5.76
CA VAL A 93 -3.25 7.74 -6.09
C VAL A 93 -2.09 8.51 -5.45
N LEU A 94 -1.78 8.23 -4.19
CA LEU A 94 -0.64 8.83 -3.47
C LEU A 94 0.71 8.49 -4.11
N ALA A 95 0.84 7.27 -4.63
CA ALA A 95 2.03 6.82 -5.36
C ALA A 95 2.07 7.33 -6.82
N GLY A 96 0.98 7.93 -7.33
CA GLY A 96 0.88 8.38 -8.72
C GLY A 96 0.88 7.24 -9.73
N ARG A 97 0.45 6.03 -9.33
CA ARG A 97 0.41 4.85 -10.20
C ARG A 97 -0.84 4.84 -11.07
N PRO A 98 -0.74 4.28 -12.30
CA PRO A 98 -1.92 4.07 -13.15
C PRO A 98 -2.96 3.15 -12.48
N ALA A 99 -4.23 3.32 -12.84
CA ALA A 99 -5.30 2.43 -12.38
C ALA A 99 -5.05 0.99 -12.84
N GLY A 100 -5.27 0.01 -11.96
CA GLY A 100 -5.05 -1.41 -12.22
C GLY A 100 -3.59 -1.85 -12.20
N SER A 101 -2.63 -0.94 -11.93
CA SER A 101 -1.21 -1.31 -11.86
C SER A 101 -0.91 -2.26 -10.70
N VAL A 102 0.12 -3.07 -10.88
CA VAL A 102 0.63 -3.95 -9.83
C VAL A 102 1.17 -3.12 -8.67
N PRO A 103 0.77 -3.39 -7.42
CA PRO A 103 1.30 -2.66 -6.26
C PRO A 103 2.76 -3.02 -6.00
N TYR A 104 3.51 -2.06 -5.47
CA TYR A 104 4.84 -2.34 -4.94
C TYR A 104 4.76 -3.19 -3.68
N THR A 105 5.65 -4.16 -3.58
CA THR A 105 5.77 -5.08 -2.46
C THR A 105 7.19 -5.11 -1.91
N LEU A 106 7.42 -5.84 -0.82
CA LEU A 106 8.76 -6.04 -0.29
C LEU A 106 9.69 -6.72 -1.31
N LEU A 107 9.15 -7.56 -2.21
CA LEU A 107 9.93 -8.25 -3.22
C LEU A 107 10.59 -7.29 -4.23
N ASP A 108 9.96 -6.14 -4.50
CA ASP A 108 10.51 -5.12 -5.41
C ASP A 108 11.76 -4.40 -4.86
N HIS A 109 12.08 -4.60 -3.57
CA HIS A 109 13.25 -4.00 -2.91
C HIS A 109 14.44 -4.96 -2.81
N PHE A 110 14.28 -6.22 -3.19
CA PHE A 110 15.40 -7.17 -3.25
C PHE A 110 16.17 -7.04 -4.57
N PRO A 111 17.45 -7.45 -4.60
CA PRO A 111 18.18 -7.64 -5.85
C PRO A 111 17.46 -8.63 -6.77
N GLU A 112 17.65 -8.52 -8.09
CA GLU A 112 16.99 -9.41 -9.06
C GLU A 112 17.31 -10.89 -8.86
N ASP A 113 18.50 -11.20 -8.33
CA ASP A 113 19.02 -12.56 -8.15
C ASP A 113 18.83 -13.11 -6.73
N PHE A 114 17.89 -12.56 -5.95
CA PHE A 114 17.65 -13.05 -4.58
C PHE A 114 17.17 -14.51 -4.57
N LEU A 115 17.56 -15.23 -3.52
CA LEU A 115 17.06 -16.57 -3.23
C LEU A 115 15.85 -16.48 -2.31
N LEU A 116 14.71 -16.98 -2.78
CA LEU A 116 13.51 -17.10 -1.97
C LEU A 116 13.51 -18.44 -1.22
N VAL A 117 13.40 -18.40 0.09
CA VAL A 117 13.19 -19.60 0.90
C VAL A 117 11.77 -19.56 1.47
N VAL A 118 10.95 -20.53 1.10
CA VAL A 118 9.55 -20.64 1.52
C VAL A 118 9.45 -21.76 2.52
N ASP A 119 9.28 -21.39 3.79
CA ASP A 119 9.05 -22.37 4.86
C ASP A 119 7.57 -22.76 4.89
N GLU A 120 7.30 -23.99 5.35
CA GLU A 120 5.97 -24.62 5.37
C GLU A 120 5.24 -24.42 4.04
N SER A 121 5.93 -24.69 2.94
CA SER A 121 5.49 -24.38 1.58
C SER A 121 4.14 -24.98 1.22
N HIS A 122 3.79 -26.14 1.81
CA HIS A 122 2.51 -26.80 1.63
C HIS A 122 1.31 -25.98 2.16
N VAL A 123 1.53 -25.06 3.10
CA VAL A 123 0.54 -24.10 3.62
C VAL A 123 0.71 -22.74 2.99
N THR A 124 1.95 -22.24 2.93
CA THR A 124 2.28 -20.89 2.48
C THR A 124 1.87 -20.64 1.03
N LEU A 125 2.17 -21.54 0.10
CA LEU A 125 1.84 -21.35 -1.31
C LEU A 125 0.33 -21.33 -1.60
N PRO A 126 -0.49 -22.25 -1.05
CA PRO A 126 -1.95 -22.14 -1.16
C PRO A 126 -2.49 -20.84 -0.58
N GLN A 127 -1.94 -20.36 0.54
CA GLN A 127 -2.33 -19.09 1.16
C GLN A 127 -2.03 -17.89 0.25
N VAL A 128 -0.80 -17.81 -0.29
CA VAL A 128 -0.42 -16.76 -1.26
C VAL A 128 -1.35 -16.78 -2.47
N ARG A 129 -1.71 -17.96 -2.97
CA ARG A 129 -2.63 -18.12 -4.11
C ARG A 129 -4.05 -17.63 -3.81
N ALA A 130 -4.52 -17.80 -2.58
CA ALA A 130 -5.87 -17.42 -2.15
C ALA A 130 -6.01 -15.93 -1.78
N MET A 131 -4.91 -15.26 -1.38
CA MET A 131 -4.94 -13.90 -0.82
C MET A 131 -5.58 -12.88 -1.77
N TYR A 132 -5.23 -12.89 -3.04
CA TYR A 132 -5.76 -11.96 -4.03
C TYR A 132 -7.28 -12.04 -4.16
N ALA A 133 -7.82 -13.24 -4.34
CA ALA A 133 -9.26 -13.46 -4.49
C ALA A 133 -10.03 -13.08 -3.22
N GLY A 134 -9.50 -13.43 -2.06
CA GLY A 134 -10.10 -13.08 -0.76
C GLY A 134 -10.15 -11.57 -0.51
N ASP A 135 -9.06 -10.85 -0.77
CA ASP A 135 -9.02 -9.39 -0.66
C ASP A 135 -9.97 -8.73 -1.66
N ARG A 136 -10.00 -9.21 -2.89
CA ARG A 136 -10.89 -8.70 -3.94
C ARG A 136 -12.37 -8.85 -3.54
N ALA A 137 -12.78 -10.01 -3.04
CA ALA A 137 -14.15 -10.26 -2.62
C ALA A 137 -14.56 -9.35 -1.46
N ARG A 138 -13.69 -9.18 -0.46
CA ARG A 138 -13.92 -8.27 0.67
C ARG A 138 -14.07 -6.81 0.20
N LYS A 139 -13.19 -6.34 -0.67
CA LYS A 139 -13.22 -4.96 -1.17
C LYS A 139 -14.42 -4.71 -2.08
N GLN A 140 -14.85 -5.70 -2.84
CA GLN A 140 -16.05 -5.59 -3.67
C GLN A 140 -17.25 -5.18 -2.82
N THR A 141 -17.47 -5.86 -1.69
CA THR A 141 -18.54 -5.49 -0.76
C THR A 141 -18.38 -4.07 -0.24
N LEU A 142 -17.17 -3.65 0.15
CA LEU A 142 -16.93 -2.30 0.66
C LEU A 142 -17.19 -1.21 -0.39
N VAL A 143 -16.84 -1.47 -1.64
CA VAL A 143 -17.08 -0.54 -2.77
C VAL A 143 -18.56 -0.50 -3.13
N ASP A 144 -19.24 -1.64 -3.18
CA ASP A 144 -20.65 -1.75 -3.58
C ASP A 144 -21.60 -1.09 -2.58
N TYR A 145 -21.19 -1.03 -1.31
CA TYR A 145 -21.95 -0.39 -0.24
C TYR A 145 -21.42 1.01 0.17
N GLY A 146 -20.56 1.62 -0.63
CA GLY A 146 -20.09 2.99 -0.43
C GLY A 146 -19.17 3.21 0.77
N PHE A 147 -18.43 2.18 1.21
CA PHE A 147 -17.43 2.31 2.27
C PHE A 147 -16.03 2.63 1.73
N ARG A 148 -15.76 2.35 0.45
CA ARG A 148 -14.48 2.61 -0.23
C ARG A 148 -14.72 3.06 -1.66
N LEU A 149 -13.78 3.85 -2.18
CA LEU A 149 -13.71 4.16 -3.60
C LEU A 149 -13.19 2.96 -4.40
N PRO A 150 -13.51 2.87 -5.70
CA PRO A 150 -12.99 1.82 -6.58
C PRO A 150 -11.44 1.71 -6.59
N SER A 151 -10.72 2.83 -6.45
CA SER A 151 -9.26 2.85 -6.37
C SER A 151 -8.69 2.01 -5.23
N ALA A 152 -9.48 1.70 -4.19
CA ALA A 152 -9.08 0.80 -3.10
C ALA A 152 -8.77 -0.63 -3.59
N PHE A 153 -9.27 -1.04 -4.76
CA PHE A 153 -8.91 -2.32 -5.36
C PHE A 153 -7.43 -2.42 -5.75
N ASP A 154 -6.78 -1.29 -6.00
CA ASP A 154 -5.38 -1.25 -6.43
C ASP A 154 -4.37 -1.36 -5.27
N ASN A 155 -4.85 -1.30 -4.02
CA ASN A 155 -4.08 -1.70 -2.84
C ASN A 155 -4.43 -3.16 -2.51
N ARG A 156 -3.72 -4.08 -3.08
CA ARG A 156 -4.05 -5.51 -3.05
C ARG A 156 -2.79 -6.37 -2.92
N PRO A 157 -2.91 -7.61 -2.45
CA PRO A 157 -1.84 -8.59 -2.62
C PRO A 157 -1.54 -8.80 -4.11
N LEU A 158 -0.34 -9.25 -4.41
CA LEU A 158 -0.03 -9.80 -5.73
C LEU A 158 -0.95 -11.00 -5.99
N ASN A 159 -1.36 -11.20 -7.23
CA ASN A 159 -1.88 -12.49 -7.63
C ASN A 159 -0.73 -13.51 -7.74
N PHE A 160 -1.05 -14.78 -7.88
CA PHE A 160 -0.01 -15.81 -7.85
C PHE A 160 0.98 -15.72 -9.02
N GLU A 161 0.53 -15.30 -10.19
CA GLU A 161 1.39 -15.12 -11.37
C GLU A 161 2.34 -13.92 -11.18
N GLU A 162 1.82 -12.81 -10.65
CA GLU A 162 2.62 -11.63 -10.30
C GLU A 162 3.65 -11.97 -9.22
N PHE A 163 3.26 -12.69 -8.17
CA PHE A 163 4.20 -13.17 -7.15
C PHE A 163 5.30 -14.04 -7.78
N TYR A 164 4.89 -15.00 -8.63
CA TYR A 164 5.82 -15.95 -9.22
C TYR A 164 6.79 -15.29 -10.21
N SER A 165 6.37 -14.20 -10.84
CA SER A 165 7.25 -13.44 -11.76
C SER A 165 8.44 -12.76 -11.06
N HIS A 166 8.37 -12.55 -9.74
CA HIS A 166 9.51 -12.04 -8.94
C HIS A 166 10.47 -13.15 -8.51
N VAL A 167 10.09 -14.42 -8.68
CA VAL A 167 10.85 -15.56 -8.15
C VAL A 167 11.74 -16.16 -9.23
N HIS A 168 13.03 -15.94 -9.15
CA HIS A 168 14.02 -16.54 -10.05
C HIS A 168 14.59 -17.84 -9.51
N GLN A 169 14.82 -17.90 -8.20
CA GLN A 169 15.34 -19.06 -7.48
C GLN A 169 14.55 -19.26 -6.20
N ALA A 170 14.10 -20.48 -5.93
CA ALA A 170 13.37 -20.79 -4.71
C ALA A 170 13.74 -22.13 -4.10
N ILE A 171 13.76 -22.18 -2.77
CA ILE A 171 13.81 -23.39 -1.98
C ILE A 171 12.49 -23.53 -1.24
N TYR A 172 11.80 -24.62 -1.45
CA TYR A 172 10.57 -24.95 -0.75
C TYR A 172 10.85 -25.96 0.35
N VAL A 173 10.56 -25.57 1.59
CA VAL A 173 10.73 -26.41 2.77
C VAL A 173 9.37 -26.86 3.26
N SER A 174 9.24 -28.13 3.58
CA SER A 174 8.01 -28.68 4.14
C SER A 174 8.32 -29.95 4.92
N ALA A 175 7.67 -30.12 6.07
CA ALA A 175 7.72 -31.36 6.84
C ALA A 175 6.96 -32.52 6.14
N THR A 176 6.00 -32.16 5.27
CA THR A 176 5.16 -33.11 4.51
C THR A 176 5.16 -32.70 3.03
N PRO A 177 6.25 -32.92 2.28
CA PRO A 177 6.27 -32.65 0.86
C PRO A 177 5.26 -33.56 0.13
N GLY A 178 4.36 -32.97 -0.67
CA GLY A 178 3.40 -33.70 -1.49
C GLY A 178 3.97 -34.03 -2.87
#